data_ec8ca88204cd21cbe43abc8e059eb502
#
_entry.id   ec8ca88204cd21cbe43abc8e059eb502
#
_cell.length_a   1.000
_cell.length_b   1.000
_cell.length_c   1.000
_cell.angle_alpha   90.00
_cell.angle_beta   90.00
_cell.angle_gamma   90.00
#
_symmetry.space_group_name_H-M   'P 1'
#
loop_
_entity.id
_entity.type
_entity.pdbx_description
1 polymer ?
#
loop_
_entity_poly.entity_id
_entity_poly.type
_entity_poly.pdbx_seq_one_letter_code
_entity_poly.pdbx_strand_id
1 'polypeptide(L)'
;HLYLFEAGNTGNYCFFDNISVKESTKNNLARVDYDGTASSLLVEPQRTNLVTYSSDFSQSYWTKQSGVTATYNTTETLSPDGTYNATKFIGNGSSGVLKSSISATGVVARSVYLKSVTGTVNVKLKDPNATVTTLTLDVTTEWQRFDLTEDNGTAFQGLWIDDIPVSGIYMWGAQLEEGSYATSYIPTDGSTV
;
A
#
# COMPACT_ATOMS: atom_id res chain seq x y z
N HIS A 1 -7.46 14.10 -17.22
CA HIS A 1 -7.72 15.53 -17.38
C HIS A 1 -6.72 16.30 -16.55
N LEU A 2 -5.99 17.25 -17.19
CA LEU A 2 -5.10 18.15 -16.49
C LEU A 2 -5.87 19.44 -16.18
N TYR A 3 -5.94 19.83 -14.91
CA TYR A 3 -6.49 21.10 -14.48
C TYR A 3 -5.37 21.95 -13.90
N LEU A 4 -5.24 23.16 -14.39
CA LEU A 4 -4.31 24.14 -13.88
C LEU A 4 -5.13 25.28 -13.24
N PHE A 5 -4.99 25.45 -11.92
CA PHE A 5 -5.68 26.49 -11.17
C PHE A 5 -4.68 27.47 -10.58
N GLU A 6 -5.02 28.73 -10.66
CA GLU A 6 -4.41 29.76 -9.84
C GLU A 6 -5.30 29.99 -8.62
N ALA A 7 -4.77 29.80 -7.42
CA ALA A 7 -5.47 30.07 -6.18
C ALA A 7 -5.13 31.48 -5.69
N GLY A 8 -6.01 32.42 -5.99
CA GLY A 8 -6.11 33.72 -5.31
C GLY A 8 -5.20 34.82 -5.81
N ASN A 9 -5.74 35.75 -6.37
CA ASN A 9 -5.63 37.19 -6.53
C ASN A 9 -5.87 37.62 -7.98
N THR A 10 -6.84 38.48 -8.16
CA THR A 10 -7.17 39.09 -9.43
C THR A 10 -5.97 39.89 -9.92
N GLY A 11 -5.35 39.45 -11.00
CA GLY A 11 -4.32 40.21 -11.71
C GLY A 11 -3.01 39.47 -12.00
N ASN A 12 -2.81 38.26 -11.51
CA ASN A 12 -1.63 37.47 -11.87
C ASN A 12 -1.96 36.50 -12.99
N TYR A 13 -1.11 36.49 -14.00
CA TYR A 13 -1.22 35.58 -15.14
C TYR A 13 -0.07 34.57 -15.09
N CYS A 14 -0.38 33.29 -15.21
CA CYS A 14 0.63 32.26 -15.45
C CYS A 14 0.65 31.93 -16.94
N PHE A 15 1.79 32.07 -17.58
CA PHE A 15 2.00 31.60 -18.92
C PHE A 15 2.62 30.22 -18.91
N PHE A 16 1.99 29.29 -19.61
CA PHE A 16 2.52 27.95 -19.80
C PHE A 16 2.86 27.76 -21.27
N ASP A 17 4.06 27.28 -21.55
CA ASP A 17 4.50 26.93 -22.89
C ASP A 17 4.86 25.42 -22.91
N ASN A 18 4.51 24.75 -23.99
CA ASN A 18 4.86 23.37 -24.28
C ASN A 18 4.43 22.34 -23.22
N ILE A 19 3.22 22.49 -22.65
CA ILE A 19 2.67 21.46 -21.74
C ILE A 19 2.37 20.21 -22.52
N SER A 20 3.03 19.10 -22.17
CA SER A 20 2.70 17.79 -22.69
C SER A 20 2.28 16.85 -21.56
N VAL A 21 1.12 16.20 -21.71
CA VAL A 21 0.69 15.12 -20.84
C VAL A 21 0.94 13.84 -21.61
N LYS A 22 1.82 12.99 -21.07
CA LYS A 22 2.06 11.65 -21.61
C LYS A 22 1.52 10.63 -20.62
N GLU A 23 0.84 9.62 -21.14
CA GLU A 23 0.54 8.44 -20.36
C GLU A 23 1.86 7.78 -19.93
N SER A 24 2.06 7.65 -18.64
CA SER A 24 3.20 6.95 -18.10
C SER A 24 2.76 5.58 -17.61
N THR A 25 3.22 4.58 -18.30
CA THR A 25 2.88 3.19 -18.01
C THR A 25 3.87 2.50 -17.10
N LYS A 26 4.95 3.15 -16.63
CA LYS A 26 5.99 2.51 -15.79
C LYS A 26 6.72 3.47 -14.86
N ASN A 27 7.04 2.93 -13.70
CA ASN A 27 7.79 3.34 -12.55
C ASN A 27 9.21 3.83 -12.88
N ASN A 28 9.44 5.02 -13.21
CA ASN A 28 10.73 5.73 -13.24
C ASN A 28 10.50 7.23 -13.40
N LEU A 29 9.32 7.69 -13.02
CA LEU A 29 9.02 9.11 -13.06
C LEU A 29 9.49 9.77 -11.79
N ALA A 30 10.22 10.83 -11.97
CA ALA A 30 10.43 11.78 -10.91
C ALA A 30 9.07 12.28 -10.38
N ARG A 31 8.82 12.09 -9.10
CA ARG A 31 7.65 12.61 -8.41
C ARG A 31 7.97 13.97 -7.84
N VAL A 32 6.99 14.86 -7.90
CA VAL A 32 7.04 16.10 -7.15
C VAL A 32 6.28 15.87 -5.87
N ASP A 33 6.99 15.98 -4.75
CA ASP A 33 6.42 15.97 -3.43
C ASP A 33 6.17 17.41 -2.97
N TYR A 34 5.05 17.64 -2.31
CA TYR A 34 4.65 18.94 -1.81
C TYR A 34 4.61 18.91 -0.28
N ASP A 35 5.51 19.65 0.34
CA ASP A 35 5.48 19.94 1.76
C ASP A 35 4.97 21.39 1.96
N GLY A 36 3.67 21.50 2.15
CA GLY A 36 3.00 22.79 2.28
C GLY A 36 3.13 23.65 1.01
N THR A 37 3.98 24.66 1.03
CA THR A 37 4.21 25.60 -0.09
C THR A 37 5.46 25.27 -0.90
N ALA A 38 6.29 24.35 -0.44
CA ALA A 38 7.50 23.94 -1.13
C ALA A 38 7.26 22.68 -1.95
N SER A 39 7.75 22.66 -3.18
CA SER A 39 7.78 21.45 -4.01
C SER A 39 9.20 20.95 -4.13
N SER A 40 9.38 19.65 -3.92
CA SER A 40 10.66 18.98 -4.10
C SER A 40 10.53 17.81 -5.06
N LEU A 41 11.61 17.54 -5.78
CA LEU A 41 11.69 16.37 -6.62
C LEU A 41 11.98 15.15 -5.75
N LEU A 42 11.02 14.22 -5.64
CA LEU A 42 11.25 12.95 -4.97
C LEU A 42 12.00 12.03 -5.94
N VAL A 43 13.25 11.74 -5.62
CA VAL A 43 14.08 10.76 -6.36
C VAL A 43 14.09 9.48 -5.56
N GLU A 44 13.41 8.45 -6.05
CA GLU A 44 13.42 7.12 -5.46
C GLU A 44 14.29 6.17 -6.31
N PRO A 45 15.00 5.22 -5.68
CA PRO A 45 15.68 4.16 -6.43
C PRO A 45 14.63 3.31 -7.16
N GLN A 46 15.01 2.75 -8.29
CA GLN A 46 14.18 1.76 -8.95
C GLN A 46 14.02 0.54 -8.04
N ARG A 47 12.78 0.15 -7.81
CA ARG A 47 12.39 -1.01 -6.99
C ARG A 47 11.41 -1.88 -7.76
N THR A 48 11.30 -3.12 -7.32
CA THR A 48 10.33 -4.10 -7.81
C THR A 48 9.38 -4.46 -6.67
N ASN A 49 8.08 -4.38 -6.91
CA ASN A 49 7.11 -4.97 -6.00
C ASN A 49 7.07 -6.48 -6.23
N LEU A 50 7.52 -7.24 -5.24
CA LEU A 50 7.58 -8.70 -5.28
C LEU A 50 6.23 -9.38 -5.00
N VAL A 51 5.24 -8.62 -4.52
CA VAL A 51 3.84 -9.05 -4.42
C VAL A 51 3.24 -9.02 -5.82
N THR A 52 2.74 -10.15 -6.33
CA THR A 52 2.23 -10.23 -7.72
C THR A 52 0.79 -9.74 -7.89
N TYR A 53 0.02 -9.66 -6.81
CA TYR A 53 -1.36 -9.12 -6.78
C TYR A 53 -1.48 -8.12 -5.65
N SER A 54 -1.06 -6.89 -5.91
CA SER A 54 -0.89 -5.88 -4.86
C SER A 54 -2.20 -5.30 -4.33
N SER A 55 -3.27 -5.28 -5.12
CA SER A 55 -4.61 -4.80 -4.73
C SER A 55 -5.72 -5.84 -4.92
N ASP A 56 -5.49 -6.89 -5.70
CA ASP A 56 -6.48 -7.98 -5.89
C ASP A 56 -6.30 -9.09 -4.86
N PHE A 57 -6.94 -8.94 -3.71
CA PHE A 57 -6.95 -9.95 -2.64
C PHE A 57 -7.92 -11.11 -2.89
N SER A 58 -8.64 -11.15 -4.02
CA SER A 58 -9.51 -12.26 -4.41
C SER A 58 -8.72 -13.47 -4.91
N GLN A 59 -7.51 -13.24 -5.35
CA GLN A 59 -6.63 -14.27 -5.90
C GLN A 59 -6.23 -15.31 -4.86
N SER A 60 -6.09 -16.56 -5.28
CA SER A 60 -5.58 -17.66 -4.44
C SER A 60 -4.13 -17.46 -3.97
N TYR A 61 -3.46 -16.44 -4.51
CA TYR A 61 -2.17 -15.94 -4.04
C TYR A 61 -2.21 -15.53 -2.57
N TRP A 62 -3.33 -14.97 -2.11
CA TRP A 62 -3.54 -14.53 -0.73
C TRP A 62 -4.22 -15.59 0.11
N THR A 63 -3.60 -15.98 1.20
CA THR A 63 -4.19 -16.92 2.17
C THR A 63 -4.98 -16.15 3.21
N LYS A 64 -6.26 -16.49 3.34
CA LYS A 64 -7.13 -16.02 4.43
C LYS A 64 -7.19 -17.11 5.50
N GLN A 65 -6.85 -16.76 6.73
CA GLN A 65 -6.97 -17.70 7.85
C GLN A 65 -8.44 -17.94 8.20
N SER A 66 -8.69 -19.05 8.90
CA SER A 66 -10.04 -19.39 9.40
C SER A 66 -10.60 -18.27 10.27
N GLY A 67 -11.85 -17.87 10.03
CA GLY A 67 -12.50 -16.76 10.72
C GLY A 67 -12.31 -15.41 10.07
N VAL A 68 -11.60 -15.33 8.92
CA VAL A 68 -11.52 -14.10 8.11
C VAL A 68 -12.45 -14.21 6.89
N THR A 69 -13.33 -13.23 6.74
CA THR A 69 -14.17 -13.04 5.55
C THR A 69 -13.72 -11.83 4.77
N ALA A 70 -13.95 -11.83 3.45
CA ALA A 70 -13.54 -10.76 2.55
C ALA A 70 -14.68 -10.33 1.64
N THR A 71 -14.83 -9.02 1.46
CA THR A 71 -15.67 -8.41 0.40
C THR A 71 -14.72 -7.66 -0.53
N TYR A 72 -14.52 -8.21 -1.71
CA TYR A 72 -13.62 -7.66 -2.72
C TYR A 72 -14.26 -6.50 -3.47
N ASN A 73 -13.45 -5.53 -3.90
CA ASN A 73 -13.90 -4.36 -4.67
C ASN A 73 -15.11 -3.68 -4.00
N THR A 74 -14.99 -3.45 -2.69
CA THR A 74 -16.11 -2.87 -1.93
C THR A 74 -16.44 -1.47 -2.41
N THR A 75 -17.73 -1.17 -2.47
CA THR A 75 -18.23 0.18 -2.80
C THR A 75 -18.40 1.06 -1.57
N GLU A 76 -18.05 0.57 -0.38
CA GLU A 76 -18.20 1.32 0.87
C GLU A 76 -17.16 2.44 1.04
N THR A 77 -16.02 2.34 0.37
CA THR A 77 -14.95 3.35 0.40
C THR A 77 -14.15 3.35 -0.90
N LEU A 78 -13.71 4.52 -1.33
CA LEU A 78 -12.68 4.62 -2.38
C LEU A 78 -11.34 4.21 -1.79
N SER A 79 -10.54 3.51 -2.56
CA SER A 79 -9.13 3.23 -2.27
C SER A 79 -8.23 4.46 -2.50
N PRO A 80 -6.98 4.44 -2.08
CA PRO A 80 -6.05 5.56 -2.26
C PRO A 80 -5.84 6.01 -3.71
N ASP A 81 -6.10 5.15 -4.70
CA ASP A 81 -6.04 5.51 -6.13
C ASP A 81 -7.33 6.17 -6.66
N GLY A 82 -8.35 6.34 -5.81
CA GLY A 82 -9.61 6.97 -6.16
C GLY A 82 -10.63 6.03 -6.84
N THR A 83 -10.41 4.72 -6.83
CA THR A 83 -11.32 3.72 -7.40
C THR A 83 -11.96 2.83 -6.32
N TYR A 84 -12.94 2.01 -6.69
CA TYR A 84 -13.60 1.05 -5.79
C TYR A 84 -12.95 -0.34 -5.92
N ASN A 85 -11.66 -0.44 -5.61
CA ASN A 85 -10.90 -1.69 -5.69
C ASN A 85 -10.28 -2.13 -4.35
N ALA A 86 -10.67 -1.49 -3.24
CA ALA A 86 -10.27 -1.94 -1.91
C ALA A 86 -11.01 -3.22 -1.51
N THR A 87 -10.39 -4.02 -0.66
CA THR A 87 -11.02 -5.20 -0.06
C THR A 87 -11.32 -4.94 1.40
N LYS A 88 -12.56 -5.22 1.81
CA LYS A 88 -12.97 -5.22 3.21
C LYS A 88 -12.73 -6.61 3.80
N PHE A 89 -11.99 -6.67 4.89
CA PHE A 89 -11.79 -7.88 5.69
C PHE A 89 -12.48 -7.73 7.04
N ILE A 90 -13.17 -8.79 7.46
CA ILE A 90 -13.73 -8.93 8.80
C ILE A 90 -13.11 -10.17 9.40
N GLY A 91 -12.50 -10.06 10.57
CA GLY A 91 -11.82 -11.13 11.26
C GLY A 91 -12.49 -11.49 12.59
N ASN A 92 -11.75 -12.20 13.42
CA ASN A 92 -12.16 -12.62 14.77
C ASN A 92 -11.25 -12.03 15.87
N GLY A 93 -10.35 -11.10 15.51
CA GLY A 93 -9.39 -10.50 16.43
C GLY A 93 -8.13 -11.32 16.69
N SER A 94 -7.94 -12.45 16.00
CA SER A 94 -6.76 -13.32 16.16
C SER A 94 -6.39 -14.07 14.87
N SER A 95 -6.93 -13.66 13.75
CA SER A 95 -6.68 -14.24 12.42
C SER A 95 -6.51 -13.13 11.40
N GLY A 96 -5.83 -13.46 10.30
CA GLY A 96 -5.46 -12.47 9.32
C GLY A 96 -5.42 -12.95 7.88
N VAL A 97 -4.88 -12.10 7.01
CA VAL A 97 -4.59 -12.37 5.60
C VAL A 97 -3.10 -12.27 5.37
N LEU A 98 -2.55 -13.23 4.63
CA LEU A 98 -1.11 -13.32 4.43
C LEU A 98 -0.72 -13.81 3.04
N LYS A 99 0.48 -13.43 2.64
CA LYS A 99 1.28 -14.07 1.61
C LYS A 99 2.63 -14.42 2.20
N SER A 100 2.99 -15.69 2.14
CA SER A 100 4.30 -16.23 2.57
C SER A 100 5.13 -16.66 1.36
N SER A 101 6.40 -16.97 1.61
CA SER A 101 7.30 -17.59 0.64
C SER A 101 7.50 -16.76 -0.65
N ILE A 102 7.58 -15.44 -0.51
CA ILE A 102 8.04 -14.56 -1.55
C ILE A 102 9.58 -14.61 -1.55
N SER A 103 10.19 -14.95 -2.69
CA SER A 103 11.66 -15.00 -2.78
C SER A 103 12.22 -13.58 -2.71
N ALA A 104 12.97 -13.31 -1.65
CA ALA A 104 13.68 -12.06 -1.42
C ALA A 104 14.81 -12.31 -0.42
N THR A 105 15.90 -11.56 -0.51
CA THR A 105 17.08 -11.74 0.34
C THR A 105 17.48 -10.45 1.02
N GLY A 106 18.05 -10.57 2.22
CA GLY A 106 18.51 -9.42 3.01
C GLY A 106 17.36 -8.58 3.53
N VAL A 107 17.59 -7.29 3.63
CA VAL A 107 16.61 -6.33 4.15
C VAL A 107 15.48 -6.13 3.15
N VAL A 108 14.25 -6.30 3.59
CA VAL A 108 13.04 -6.03 2.81
C VAL A 108 12.13 -5.03 3.53
N ALA A 109 11.51 -4.18 2.76
CA ALA A 109 10.43 -3.31 3.20
C ALA A 109 9.09 -3.87 2.71
N ARG A 110 8.17 -4.11 3.64
CA ARG A 110 6.78 -4.48 3.35
C ARG A 110 5.87 -3.34 3.72
N SER A 111 4.94 -3.00 2.85
CA SER A 111 3.99 -1.92 3.12
C SER A 111 2.60 -2.26 2.62
N VAL A 112 1.60 -1.59 3.21
CA VAL A 112 0.20 -1.78 2.87
C VAL A 112 -0.61 -0.56 3.30
N TYR A 113 -1.66 -0.24 2.58
CA TYR A 113 -2.64 0.75 2.98
C TYR A 113 -3.78 0.08 3.74
N LEU A 114 -4.07 0.62 4.92
CA LEU A 114 -5.15 0.16 5.80
C LEU A 114 -6.04 1.33 6.20
N LYS A 115 -7.32 1.01 6.41
CA LYS A 115 -8.34 1.92 6.92
C LYS A 115 -9.31 1.09 7.76
N SER A 116 -9.66 1.58 8.93
CA SER A 116 -10.68 0.94 9.78
C SER A 116 -12.09 1.19 9.26
N VAL A 117 -12.98 0.24 9.44
CA VAL A 117 -14.41 0.42 9.16
C VAL A 117 -15.03 1.37 10.17
N THR A 118 -14.68 1.26 11.45
CA THR A 118 -15.22 2.10 12.53
C THR A 118 -14.17 2.32 13.62
N GLY A 119 -14.00 3.59 14.02
CA GLY A 119 -13.08 3.95 15.11
C GLY A 119 -11.62 3.59 14.83
N THR A 120 -10.79 3.61 15.85
CA THR A 120 -9.41 3.15 15.77
C THR A 120 -9.35 1.69 16.23
N VAL A 121 -8.66 0.85 15.45
CA VAL A 121 -8.46 -0.58 15.74
C VAL A 121 -6.98 -0.93 15.69
N ASN A 122 -6.59 -1.96 16.44
CA ASN A 122 -5.24 -2.49 16.40
C ASN A 122 -5.20 -3.73 15.50
N VAL A 123 -4.24 -3.77 14.59
CA VAL A 123 -3.87 -4.93 13.80
C VAL A 123 -2.36 -5.11 13.84
N LYS A 124 -1.86 -6.24 13.36
CA LYS A 124 -0.43 -6.52 13.33
C LYS A 124 0.06 -6.65 11.91
N LEU A 125 1.18 -5.99 11.61
CA LEU A 125 1.96 -6.21 10.39
C LEU A 125 3.20 -7.01 10.74
N LYS A 126 3.41 -8.12 10.04
CA LYS A 126 4.54 -9.03 10.30
C LYS A 126 4.94 -9.82 9.06
N ASP A 127 6.10 -10.48 9.15
CA ASP A 127 6.51 -11.50 8.19
C ASP A 127 6.00 -12.87 8.65
N PRO A 128 5.24 -13.62 7.83
CA PRO A 128 4.80 -14.97 8.18
C PRO A 128 5.92 -16.01 8.28
N ASN A 129 7.11 -15.70 7.75
CA ASN A 129 8.28 -16.58 7.80
C ASN A 129 9.26 -16.20 8.93
N ALA A 130 9.03 -15.08 9.61
CA ALA A 130 9.85 -14.64 10.73
C ALA A 130 9.17 -14.95 12.07
N THR A 131 9.99 -15.25 13.07
CA THR A 131 9.50 -15.47 14.45
C THR A 131 9.57 -14.20 15.31
N VAL A 132 10.10 -13.10 14.81
CA VAL A 132 10.64 -12.04 15.68
C VAL A 132 9.93 -10.69 15.58
N THR A 133 9.66 -10.16 14.39
CA THR A 133 9.17 -8.79 14.30
C THR A 133 7.67 -8.71 14.06
N THR A 134 6.96 -8.16 15.02
CA THR A 134 5.53 -7.84 14.92
C THR A 134 5.37 -6.35 15.21
N LEU A 135 4.85 -5.62 14.24
CA LEU A 135 4.50 -4.21 14.42
C LEU A 135 2.99 -4.11 14.68
N THR A 136 2.62 -3.57 15.83
CA THR A 136 1.22 -3.24 16.12
C THR A 136 0.89 -1.88 15.53
N LEU A 137 -0.19 -1.82 14.77
CA LEU A 137 -0.65 -0.67 14.01
C LEU A 137 -1.94 -0.12 14.62
N ASP A 138 -2.00 1.18 14.83
CA ASP A 138 -3.23 1.90 15.17
C ASP A 138 -3.89 2.37 13.87
N VAL A 139 -4.86 1.61 13.37
CA VAL A 139 -5.55 1.87 12.10
C VAL A 139 -6.78 2.72 12.37
N THR A 140 -6.81 3.91 11.80
CA THR A 140 -7.93 4.86 11.94
C THR A 140 -8.94 4.73 10.79
N THR A 141 -10.00 5.53 10.82
CA THR A 141 -11.01 5.61 9.74
C THR A 141 -10.55 6.37 8.50
N GLU A 142 -9.29 6.83 8.48
CA GLU A 142 -8.66 7.41 7.29
C GLU A 142 -7.66 6.41 6.70
N TRP A 143 -7.41 6.50 5.39
CA TRP A 143 -6.39 5.70 4.75
C TRP A 143 -5.00 6.05 5.27
N GLN A 144 -4.28 5.07 5.75
CA GLN A 144 -2.91 5.20 6.25
C GLN A 144 -2.05 4.12 5.56
N ARG A 145 -0.85 4.50 5.16
CA ARG A 145 0.15 3.53 4.71
C ARG A 145 1.03 3.17 5.89
N PHE A 146 1.16 1.88 6.12
CA PHE A 146 2.04 1.31 7.15
C PHE A 146 3.14 0.51 6.47
N ASP A 147 4.33 0.55 7.05
CA ASP A 147 5.47 -0.22 6.58
C ASP A 147 6.24 -0.86 7.74
N LEU A 148 6.92 -1.95 7.41
CA LEU A 148 7.82 -2.66 8.29
C LEU A 148 9.02 -3.10 7.47
N THR A 149 10.21 -2.71 7.92
CA THR A 149 11.48 -3.07 7.30
C THR A 149 12.26 -4.00 8.21
N GLU A 150 12.66 -5.14 7.72
CA GLU A 150 13.47 -6.10 8.47
C GLU A 150 14.25 -7.04 7.53
N ASP A 151 15.29 -7.67 8.08
CA ASP A 151 15.95 -8.85 7.51
C ASP A 151 15.59 -10.05 8.41
N ASN A 152 14.80 -10.99 7.90
CA ASN A 152 14.43 -12.18 8.65
C ASN A 152 15.49 -13.30 8.60
N GLY A 153 16.63 -13.05 7.92
CA GLY A 153 17.73 -13.99 7.78
C GLY A 153 17.44 -15.21 6.89
N THR A 154 16.35 -15.17 6.12
CA THR A 154 15.96 -16.26 5.21
C THR A 154 15.85 -15.77 3.77
N ALA A 155 15.85 -16.72 2.81
CA ALA A 155 15.64 -16.44 1.38
C ALA A 155 14.15 -16.24 1.03
N PHE A 156 13.26 -16.35 2.01
CA PHE A 156 11.82 -16.20 1.81
C PHE A 156 11.26 -15.21 2.83
N GLN A 157 10.51 -14.28 2.32
CA GLN A 157 9.87 -13.20 3.04
C GLN A 157 8.36 -13.27 2.84
N GLY A 158 7.61 -12.42 3.52
CA GLY A 158 6.17 -12.35 3.32
C GLY A 158 5.55 -11.08 3.86
N LEU A 159 4.24 -10.99 3.71
CA LEU A 159 3.41 -9.93 4.28
C LEU A 159 2.21 -10.57 4.95
N TRP A 160 1.96 -10.21 6.19
CA TRP A 160 0.84 -10.71 6.98
C TRP A 160 0.21 -9.56 7.77
N ILE A 161 -1.07 -9.31 7.50
CA ILE A 161 -1.93 -8.49 8.37
C ILE A 161 -2.71 -9.44 9.24
N ASP A 162 -2.46 -9.40 10.53
CA ASP A 162 -3.01 -10.30 11.54
C ASP A 162 -3.83 -9.55 12.59
N ASP A 163 -4.56 -10.28 13.42
CA ASP A 163 -5.47 -9.77 14.44
C ASP A 163 -6.57 -8.87 13.83
N ILE A 164 -7.08 -9.21 12.63
CA ILE A 164 -8.14 -8.45 11.99
C ILE A 164 -9.39 -8.46 12.88
N PRO A 165 -9.91 -7.28 13.27
CA PRO A 165 -11.01 -7.18 14.22
C PRO A 165 -12.37 -7.56 13.60
N VAL A 166 -13.34 -7.85 14.48
CA VAL A 166 -14.74 -8.12 14.08
C VAL A 166 -15.43 -6.90 13.47
N SER A 167 -14.97 -5.69 13.78
CA SER A 167 -15.44 -4.45 13.14
C SER A 167 -14.98 -4.29 11.70
N GLY A 168 -13.91 -4.99 11.34
CA GLY A 168 -13.33 -4.99 10.00
C GLY A 168 -12.36 -3.85 9.69
N ILE A 169 -11.59 -4.10 8.64
CA ILE A 169 -10.67 -3.14 8.02
C ILE A 169 -10.82 -3.18 6.50
N TYR A 170 -10.47 -2.08 5.85
CA TYR A 170 -10.20 -2.05 4.41
C TYR A 170 -8.70 -2.17 4.19
N MET A 171 -8.32 -2.90 3.15
CA MET A 171 -6.93 -3.13 2.76
C MET A 171 -6.76 -2.86 1.27
N TRP A 172 -5.63 -2.24 0.91
CA TRP A 172 -5.26 -1.92 -0.46
C TRP A 172 -3.75 -1.78 -0.60
N GLY A 173 -3.21 -2.04 -1.81
CA GLY A 173 -1.87 -1.66 -2.18
C GLY A 173 -0.76 -2.33 -1.37
N ALA A 174 -0.80 -3.66 -1.26
CA ALA A 174 0.27 -4.43 -0.62
C ALA A 174 1.54 -4.40 -1.47
N GLN A 175 2.68 -4.19 -0.83
CA GLN A 175 3.99 -4.12 -1.48
C GLN A 175 5.04 -4.79 -0.61
N LEU A 176 5.94 -5.52 -1.24
CA LEU A 176 7.16 -6.06 -0.65
C LEU A 176 8.30 -5.83 -1.63
N GLU A 177 9.35 -5.19 -1.19
CA GLU A 177 10.50 -4.82 -2.00
C GLU A 177 11.81 -5.02 -1.25
N GLU A 178 12.88 -5.37 -1.97
CA GLU A 178 14.20 -5.43 -1.37
C GLU A 178 14.72 -4.01 -1.12
N GLY A 179 15.11 -3.72 0.12
CA GLY A 179 15.63 -2.44 0.54
C GLY A 179 15.25 -2.03 1.94
N SER A 180 15.86 -0.96 2.43
CA SER A 180 15.79 -0.52 3.82
C SER A 180 14.63 0.46 4.13
N TYR A 181 13.76 0.73 3.16
CA TYR A 181 12.55 1.55 3.32
C TYR A 181 11.58 1.27 2.18
N ALA A 182 10.30 1.53 2.42
CA ALA A 182 9.25 1.39 1.41
C ALA A 182 9.27 2.59 0.46
N THR A 183 9.38 2.32 -0.84
CA THR A 183 9.23 3.34 -1.89
C THR A 183 7.75 3.62 -2.18
N SER A 184 7.49 4.52 -3.09
CA SER A 184 6.13 4.77 -3.58
C SER A 184 5.45 3.48 -4.05
N TYR A 185 4.12 3.44 -3.92
CA TYR A 185 3.36 2.25 -4.30
C TYR A 185 3.55 1.89 -5.77
N ILE A 186 3.90 0.63 -6.01
CA ILE A 186 4.12 0.00 -7.30
C ILE A 186 2.99 -1.01 -7.53
N PRO A 187 1.99 -0.71 -8.38
CA PRO A 187 0.89 -1.63 -8.64
C PRO A 187 1.37 -2.87 -9.41
N THR A 188 0.80 -4.02 -9.06
CA THR A 188 1.04 -5.30 -9.73
C THR A 188 -0.27 -6.05 -9.94
N ASP A 189 -0.36 -6.76 -11.09
CA ASP A 189 -1.50 -7.59 -11.46
C ASP A 189 -1.01 -8.83 -12.20
N GLY A 190 -0.74 -9.89 -11.44
CA GLY A 190 -0.31 -11.20 -11.94
C GLY A 190 1.20 -11.37 -12.16
N SER A 191 1.99 -10.31 -12.06
CA SER A 191 3.45 -10.36 -12.17
C SER A 191 4.13 -9.33 -11.28
N THR A 192 5.39 -9.56 -10.93
CA THR A 192 6.23 -8.54 -10.29
C THR A 192 6.59 -7.43 -11.28
N VAL A 193 6.72 -6.21 -10.81
CA VAL A 193 7.06 -5.03 -11.61
C VAL A 193 8.13 -4.21 -10.90
#